data_145395f09fc3b01fc8a7bce5032d00df
#
_entry.id   145395f09fc3b01fc8a7bce5032d00df
#
_cell.length_a   1.000
_cell.length_b   1.000
_cell.length_c   1.000
_cell.angle_alpha   90.00
_cell.angle_beta   90.00
_cell.angle_gamma   90.00
#
_symmetry.space_group_name_H-M   'P 1'
#
loop_
_entity.id
_entity.type
_entity.pdbx_description
1 polymer ?
#
loop_
_entity_poly.entity_id
_entity_poly.type
_entity_poly.pdbx_seq_one_letter_code
_entity_poly.pdbx_strand_id
1 'polypeptide(L)'
;NLRGIRKHIARAKELSAGRGMVAVNVMVALQQYREHVKEAVRAGADAVICGAGLPIDLPELVEAGKAKIAPIVSSRRAASLILKTRDKKYGRTADFIVVEGPEAGGHLGFSREQLEDIPKIRFAEELTAIMEEKKQYEEKYHKQIPVFAAGGIWDAADAKQIKELGADGIQAATRFVATKECDASLEYKNAYVTAEESEVKIIKSPVGMPGRALNNAFVQKTENTAQRVERCYHCIKNCKPAQIPYCIT
;
A
#
# COMPACT_ATOMS: atom_id res chain seq x y z
N ASN A 1 16.62 -0.40 -6.02
CA ASN A 1 17.88 -1.13 -6.08
C ASN A 1 17.62 -2.64 -5.90
N LEU A 2 17.78 -3.44 -6.97
CA LEU A 2 17.48 -4.88 -7.00
C LEU A 2 18.31 -5.68 -5.97
N ARG A 3 19.56 -5.30 -5.74
CA ARG A 3 20.41 -5.94 -4.72
C ARG A 3 19.84 -5.74 -3.30
N GLY A 4 19.26 -4.57 -3.03
CA GLY A 4 18.59 -4.31 -1.76
C GLY A 4 17.38 -5.22 -1.55
N ILE A 5 16.54 -5.40 -2.58
CA ILE A 5 15.37 -6.29 -2.52
C ILE A 5 15.81 -7.71 -2.10
N ARG A 6 16.81 -8.28 -2.77
CA ARG A 6 17.34 -9.63 -2.43
C ARG A 6 17.80 -9.71 -0.99
N LYS A 7 18.62 -8.75 -0.55
CA LYS A 7 19.18 -8.73 0.81
C LYS A 7 18.08 -8.67 1.88
N HIS A 8 17.08 -7.79 1.70
CA HIS A 8 16.01 -7.62 2.67
C HIS A 8 15.06 -8.81 2.71
N ILE A 9 14.73 -9.41 1.57
CA ILE A 9 13.90 -10.62 1.54
C ILE A 9 14.63 -11.79 2.23
N ALA A 10 15.90 -12.02 1.90
CA ALA A 10 16.69 -13.06 2.54
C ALA A 10 16.74 -12.88 4.07
N ARG A 11 16.99 -11.65 4.53
CA ARG A 11 16.99 -11.31 5.95
C ARG A 11 15.63 -11.51 6.62
N ALA A 12 14.53 -11.08 5.95
CA ALA A 12 13.19 -11.28 6.47
C ALA A 12 12.82 -12.77 6.58
N LYS A 13 13.21 -13.58 5.61
CA LYS A 13 13.05 -15.05 5.64
C LYS A 13 13.81 -15.70 6.81
N GLU A 14 15.04 -15.28 7.02
CA GLU A 14 15.86 -15.75 8.16
C GLU A 14 15.17 -15.40 9.49
N LEU A 15 14.76 -14.13 9.67
CA LEU A 15 14.10 -13.66 10.89
C LEU A 15 12.75 -14.30 11.14
N SER A 16 11.95 -14.54 10.08
CA SER A 16 10.66 -15.20 10.20
C SER A 16 10.79 -16.69 10.60
N ALA A 17 11.94 -17.30 10.30
CA ALA A 17 12.21 -18.69 10.61
C ALA A 17 11.07 -19.65 10.18
N GLY A 18 10.48 -19.38 9.01
CA GLY A 18 9.34 -20.12 8.48
C GLY A 18 7.98 -19.82 9.13
N ARG A 19 7.92 -18.87 10.04
CA ARG A 19 6.67 -18.42 10.68
C ARG A 19 6.02 -17.31 9.83
N GLY A 20 4.95 -17.67 9.12
CA GLY A 20 4.24 -16.76 8.24
C GLY A 20 4.93 -16.53 6.89
N MET A 21 4.31 -15.70 6.07
CA MET A 21 4.79 -15.34 4.74
C MET A 21 5.59 -14.04 4.77
N VAL A 22 6.64 -13.98 3.96
CA VAL A 22 7.37 -12.73 3.68
C VAL A 22 6.80 -12.12 2.39
N ALA A 23 6.11 -11.00 2.53
CA ALA A 23 5.54 -10.26 1.42
C ALA A 23 6.34 -8.99 1.12
N VAL A 24 6.30 -8.55 -0.15
CA VAL A 24 6.90 -7.28 -0.57
C VAL A 24 5.81 -6.35 -1.10
N ASN A 25 5.77 -5.13 -0.58
CA ASN A 25 4.89 -4.08 -1.09
C ASN A 25 5.64 -3.27 -2.17
N VAL A 26 5.04 -3.15 -3.37
CA VAL A 26 5.62 -2.44 -4.51
C VAL A 26 4.62 -1.45 -5.08
N MET A 27 5.00 -0.17 -5.14
CA MET A 27 4.15 0.86 -5.76
C MET A 27 4.14 0.73 -7.28
N VAL A 28 2.94 0.68 -7.88
CA VAL A 28 2.75 0.67 -9.35
C VAL A 28 3.30 1.94 -10.00
N ALA A 29 3.29 3.06 -9.28
CA ALA A 29 3.81 4.34 -9.74
C ALA A 29 5.33 4.38 -9.94
N LEU A 30 6.08 3.42 -9.42
CA LEU A 30 7.54 3.36 -9.64
C LEU A 30 7.88 3.09 -11.09
N GLN A 31 8.90 3.76 -11.63
CA GLN A 31 9.40 3.52 -12.98
C GLN A 31 9.86 2.07 -13.16
N GLN A 32 10.56 1.52 -12.18
CA GLN A 32 11.07 0.14 -12.16
C GLN A 32 10.12 -0.86 -11.47
N TYR A 33 8.81 -0.58 -11.47
CA TYR A 33 7.82 -1.44 -10.84
C TYR A 33 7.93 -2.91 -11.27
N ARG A 34 7.97 -3.15 -12.58
CA ARG A 34 7.98 -4.51 -13.15
C ARG A 34 9.25 -5.27 -12.76
N GLU A 35 10.39 -4.61 -12.78
CA GLU A 35 11.68 -5.18 -12.38
C GLU A 35 11.71 -5.50 -10.88
N HIS A 36 11.15 -4.60 -10.04
CA HIS A 36 11.06 -4.83 -8.60
C HIS A 36 10.17 -6.02 -8.26
N VAL A 37 9.01 -6.15 -8.92
CA VAL A 37 8.12 -7.31 -8.75
C VAL A 37 8.83 -8.61 -9.14
N LYS A 38 9.43 -8.66 -10.34
CA LYS A 38 10.15 -9.85 -10.80
C LYS A 38 11.31 -10.23 -9.89
N GLU A 39 12.05 -9.23 -9.41
CA GLU A 39 13.18 -9.47 -8.51
C GLU A 39 12.72 -9.95 -7.13
N ALA A 40 11.62 -9.42 -6.59
CA ALA A 40 11.04 -9.89 -5.34
C ALA A 40 10.66 -11.38 -5.41
N VAL A 41 10.02 -11.80 -6.50
CA VAL A 41 9.66 -13.21 -6.74
C VAL A 41 10.91 -14.08 -6.87
N ARG A 42 11.91 -13.65 -7.65
CA ARG A 42 13.20 -14.37 -7.78
C ARG A 42 13.94 -14.52 -6.46
N ALA A 43 13.84 -13.52 -5.59
CA ALA A 43 14.44 -13.53 -4.26
C ALA A 43 13.66 -14.37 -3.24
N GLY A 44 12.54 -14.99 -3.63
CA GLY A 44 11.77 -15.89 -2.80
C GLY A 44 10.71 -15.23 -1.92
N ALA A 45 10.22 -14.04 -2.29
CA ALA A 45 9.05 -13.46 -1.63
C ALA A 45 7.83 -14.39 -1.78
N ASP A 46 7.08 -14.62 -0.71
CA ASP A 46 5.88 -15.47 -0.72
C ASP A 46 4.68 -14.75 -1.32
N ALA A 47 4.67 -13.43 -1.25
CA ALA A 47 3.62 -12.61 -1.83
C ALA A 47 4.16 -11.26 -2.33
N VAL A 48 3.47 -10.70 -3.34
CA VAL A 48 3.67 -9.34 -3.82
C VAL A 48 2.36 -8.57 -3.68
N ILE A 49 2.41 -7.50 -2.90
CA ILE A 49 1.29 -6.60 -2.63
C ILE A 49 1.55 -5.32 -3.42
N CYS A 50 0.59 -4.81 -4.18
CA CYS A 50 0.79 -3.63 -5.01
C CYS A 50 -0.35 -2.63 -4.89
N GLY A 51 0.02 -1.37 -4.72
CA GLY A 51 -0.87 -0.21 -4.65
C GLY A 51 -0.23 1.02 -5.30
N ALA A 52 -0.70 2.22 -4.94
CA ALA A 52 -0.33 3.48 -5.59
C ALA A 52 -0.47 3.40 -7.12
N GLY A 53 -1.64 2.98 -7.58
CA GLY A 53 -2.06 2.68 -8.93
C GLY A 53 -2.79 1.34 -9.02
N LEU A 54 -3.24 0.96 -10.22
CA LEU A 54 -3.99 -0.26 -10.45
C LEU A 54 -3.04 -1.38 -10.95
N PRO A 55 -2.71 -2.39 -10.10
CA PRO A 55 -1.77 -3.45 -10.45
C PRO A 55 -2.41 -4.54 -11.33
N ILE A 56 -2.95 -4.15 -12.48
CA ILE A 56 -3.69 -5.04 -13.38
C ILE A 56 -2.78 -6.14 -13.94
N ASP A 57 -1.52 -5.81 -14.20
CA ASP A 57 -0.52 -6.66 -14.87
C ASP A 57 0.25 -7.61 -13.95
N LEU A 58 -0.06 -7.66 -12.66
CA LEU A 58 0.60 -8.59 -11.73
C LEU A 58 0.59 -10.06 -12.17
N PRO A 59 -0.52 -10.60 -12.74
CA PRO A 59 -0.52 -11.98 -13.23
C PRO A 59 0.48 -12.27 -14.34
N GLU A 60 0.86 -11.26 -15.14
CA GLU A 60 1.89 -11.36 -16.17
C GLU A 60 3.30 -11.36 -15.57
N LEU A 61 3.50 -10.65 -14.45
CA LEU A 61 4.81 -10.47 -13.81
C LEU A 61 5.16 -11.60 -12.85
N VAL A 62 4.14 -12.26 -12.30
CA VAL A 62 4.28 -13.30 -11.28
C VAL A 62 3.65 -14.58 -11.79
N GLU A 63 4.46 -15.55 -12.16
CA GLU A 63 4.01 -16.88 -12.58
C GLU A 63 3.15 -17.53 -11.49
N ALA A 64 2.10 -18.24 -11.90
CA ALA A 64 1.21 -18.94 -10.99
C ALA A 64 1.99 -19.95 -10.13
N GLY A 65 1.75 -19.96 -8.82
CA GLY A 65 2.43 -20.84 -7.87
C GLY A 65 3.78 -20.35 -7.37
N LYS A 66 4.39 -19.31 -7.98
CA LYS A 66 5.69 -18.77 -7.51
C LYS A 66 5.54 -17.84 -6.31
N ALA A 67 4.54 -16.96 -6.35
CA ALA A 67 4.18 -16.10 -5.23
C ALA A 67 2.70 -15.73 -5.32
N LYS A 68 2.11 -15.36 -4.19
CA LYS A 68 0.76 -14.80 -4.13
C LYS A 68 0.75 -13.37 -4.64
N ILE A 69 -0.35 -12.94 -5.24
CA ILE A 69 -0.52 -11.58 -5.77
C ILE A 69 -1.73 -10.88 -5.16
N ALA A 70 -1.52 -9.69 -4.61
CA ALA A 70 -2.57 -8.90 -3.98
C ALA A 70 -2.58 -7.44 -4.47
N PRO A 71 -3.76 -6.90 -4.83
CA PRO A 71 -3.92 -5.47 -5.01
C PRO A 71 -4.19 -4.79 -3.66
N ILE A 72 -3.77 -3.52 -3.54
CA ILE A 72 -4.31 -2.58 -2.56
C ILE A 72 -5.37 -1.76 -3.28
N VAL A 73 -6.57 -1.68 -2.70
CA VAL A 73 -7.72 -0.93 -3.24
C VAL A 73 -8.38 -0.12 -2.13
N SER A 74 -9.01 1.00 -2.50
CA SER A 74 -9.74 1.85 -1.55
C SER A 74 -11.23 1.97 -1.91
N SER A 75 -11.68 1.25 -2.95
CA SER A 75 -13.08 1.27 -3.38
C SER A 75 -13.47 -0.03 -4.11
N ARG A 76 -14.76 -0.37 -4.04
CA ARG A 76 -15.36 -1.45 -4.83
C ARG A 76 -15.08 -1.29 -6.33
N ARG A 77 -15.17 -0.06 -6.84
CA ARG A 77 -14.90 0.23 -8.26
C ARG A 77 -13.50 -0.21 -8.68
N ALA A 78 -12.49 0.10 -7.87
CA ALA A 78 -11.10 -0.32 -8.14
C ALA A 78 -10.94 -1.84 -8.05
N ALA A 79 -11.51 -2.47 -7.02
CA ALA A 79 -11.49 -3.92 -6.86
C ALA A 79 -12.13 -4.63 -8.06
N SER A 80 -13.35 -4.24 -8.44
CA SER A 80 -14.08 -4.81 -9.59
C SER A 80 -13.29 -4.66 -10.89
N LEU A 81 -12.72 -3.48 -11.15
CA LEU A 81 -11.90 -3.26 -12.35
C LEU A 81 -10.69 -4.19 -12.41
N ILE A 82 -9.96 -4.33 -11.31
CA ILE A 82 -8.77 -5.18 -11.23
C ILE A 82 -9.17 -6.65 -11.40
N LEU A 83 -10.12 -7.14 -10.63
CA LEU A 83 -10.54 -8.54 -10.67
C LEU A 83 -11.09 -8.93 -12.04
N LYS A 84 -11.99 -8.11 -12.61
CA LYS A 84 -12.56 -8.33 -13.95
C LYS A 84 -11.50 -8.32 -15.05
N THR A 85 -10.54 -7.40 -14.98
CA THR A 85 -9.50 -7.31 -16.02
C THR A 85 -8.52 -8.46 -15.91
N ARG A 86 -8.13 -8.85 -14.69
CA ARG A 86 -7.25 -10.02 -14.48
C ARG A 86 -7.93 -11.30 -14.93
N ASP A 87 -9.20 -11.49 -14.60
CA ASP A 87 -10.00 -12.63 -15.04
C ASP A 87 -10.03 -12.73 -16.57
N LYS A 88 -10.42 -11.65 -17.25
CA LYS A 88 -10.58 -11.65 -18.71
C LYS A 88 -9.27 -11.78 -19.47
N LYS A 89 -8.21 -11.10 -19.00
CA LYS A 89 -6.95 -11.02 -19.73
C LYS A 89 -5.98 -12.15 -19.41
N TYR A 90 -6.00 -12.65 -18.16
CA TYR A 90 -4.98 -13.57 -17.68
C TYR A 90 -5.56 -14.90 -17.17
N GLY A 91 -6.88 -15.07 -17.12
CA GLY A 91 -7.51 -16.26 -16.53
C GLY A 91 -7.10 -16.48 -15.06
N ARG A 92 -6.84 -15.40 -14.31
CA ARG A 92 -6.34 -15.43 -12.95
C ARG A 92 -6.94 -14.30 -12.12
N THR A 93 -7.17 -14.54 -10.83
CA THR A 93 -7.68 -13.53 -9.89
C THR A 93 -6.64 -13.18 -8.83
N ALA A 94 -6.98 -12.33 -7.85
CA ALA A 94 -6.16 -12.05 -6.69
C ALA A 94 -6.05 -13.27 -5.77
N ASP A 95 -4.96 -13.39 -5.03
CA ASP A 95 -4.81 -14.40 -3.98
C ASP A 95 -5.33 -13.90 -2.63
N PHE A 96 -5.30 -12.60 -2.42
CA PHE A 96 -5.96 -11.86 -1.35
C PHE A 96 -6.08 -10.38 -1.77
N ILE A 97 -6.81 -9.58 -1.01
CA ILE A 97 -7.02 -8.15 -1.28
C ILE A 97 -6.70 -7.37 -0.02
N VAL A 98 -6.00 -6.25 -0.15
CA VAL A 98 -5.86 -5.25 0.92
C VAL A 98 -6.80 -4.10 0.61
N VAL A 99 -7.70 -3.79 1.55
CA VAL A 99 -8.62 -2.66 1.44
C VAL A 99 -8.13 -1.55 2.35
N GLU A 100 -7.64 -0.47 1.73
CA GLU A 100 -7.06 0.65 2.44
C GLU A 100 -8.10 1.74 2.69
N GLY A 101 -8.35 2.02 3.97
CA GLY A 101 -9.27 3.06 4.41
C GLY A 101 -8.67 4.47 4.37
N PRO A 102 -9.52 5.50 4.57
CA PRO A 102 -9.12 6.90 4.48
C PRO A 102 -8.15 7.35 5.59
N GLU A 103 -8.02 6.60 6.67
CA GLU A 103 -7.13 6.91 7.79
C GLU A 103 -5.74 6.30 7.67
N ALA A 104 -5.42 5.65 6.54
CA ALA A 104 -4.09 5.12 6.29
C ALA A 104 -3.03 6.22 6.23
N GLY A 105 -1.79 5.86 6.59
CA GLY A 105 -0.61 6.71 6.40
C GLY A 105 -0.04 6.59 4.99
N GLY A 106 0.74 7.57 4.56
CA GLY A 106 1.33 7.58 3.23
C GLY A 106 0.34 7.92 2.12
N HIS A 107 0.50 7.33 0.93
CA HIS A 107 -0.33 7.63 -0.23
C HIS A 107 -1.74 7.05 -0.09
N LEU A 108 -2.75 7.86 -0.41
CA LEU A 108 -4.16 7.53 -0.23
C LEU A 108 -4.88 7.38 -1.57
N GLY A 109 -5.73 6.37 -1.67
CA GLY A 109 -6.54 6.08 -2.85
C GLY A 109 -7.84 6.93 -2.96
N PHE A 110 -7.89 8.07 -2.27
CA PHE A 110 -9.01 9.00 -2.20
C PHE A 110 -8.64 10.35 -2.81
N SER A 111 -9.61 11.16 -3.22
CA SER A 111 -9.34 12.55 -3.60
C SER A 111 -9.12 13.42 -2.36
N ARG A 112 -8.53 14.60 -2.53
CA ARG A 112 -8.33 15.54 -1.42
C ARG A 112 -9.66 15.99 -0.81
N GLU A 113 -10.65 16.25 -1.64
CA GLU A 113 -12.00 16.65 -1.24
C GLU A 113 -12.70 15.55 -0.40
N GLN A 114 -12.52 14.28 -0.76
CA GLN A 114 -13.03 13.17 0.04
C GLN A 114 -12.37 13.10 1.42
N LEU A 115 -11.08 13.40 1.52
CA LEU A 115 -10.32 13.35 2.76
C LEU A 115 -10.59 14.55 3.70
N GLU A 116 -11.31 15.58 3.24
CA GLU A 116 -11.78 16.68 4.08
C GLU A 116 -12.99 16.27 4.96
N ASP A 117 -13.71 15.20 4.57
CA ASP A 117 -14.86 14.69 5.32
C ASP A 117 -14.84 13.15 5.33
N ILE A 118 -13.93 12.59 6.11
CA ILE A 118 -13.71 11.14 6.22
C ILE A 118 -15.00 10.35 6.51
N PRO A 119 -15.91 10.79 7.41
CA PRO A 119 -17.17 10.10 7.65
C PRO A 119 -18.03 9.87 6.40
N LYS A 120 -17.97 10.75 5.41
CA LYS A 120 -18.70 10.58 4.15
C LYS A 120 -18.16 9.48 3.23
N ILE A 121 -16.94 9.00 3.46
CA ILE A 121 -16.33 7.91 2.67
C ILE A 121 -17.01 6.57 2.94
N ARG A 122 -17.64 6.41 4.12
CA ARG A 122 -18.37 5.19 4.50
C ARG A 122 -17.53 3.91 4.29
N PHE A 123 -16.33 3.89 4.85
CA PHE A 123 -15.36 2.81 4.64
C PHE A 123 -15.93 1.40 4.90
N ALA A 124 -16.77 1.25 5.93
CA ALA A 124 -17.42 -0.03 6.24
C ALA A 124 -18.30 -0.55 5.08
N GLU A 125 -19.02 0.35 4.40
CA GLU A 125 -19.85 0.00 3.24
C GLU A 125 -18.99 -0.43 2.04
N GLU A 126 -17.90 0.30 1.78
CA GLU A 126 -16.93 -0.06 0.72
C GLU A 126 -16.26 -1.40 0.99
N LEU A 127 -15.83 -1.66 2.23
CA LEU A 127 -15.25 -2.93 2.64
C LEU A 127 -16.22 -4.09 2.40
N THR A 128 -17.47 -3.95 2.87
CA THR A 128 -18.52 -4.95 2.65
C THR A 128 -18.81 -5.18 1.17
N ALA A 129 -18.89 -4.10 0.38
CA ALA A 129 -19.13 -4.20 -1.05
C ALA A 129 -17.98 -4.90 -1.81
N ILE A 130 -16.72 -4.74 -1.36
CA ILE A 130 -15.57 -5.46 -1.92
C ILE A 130 -15.63 -6.95 -1.55
N MET A 131 -16.03 -7.27 -0.32
CA MET A 131 -16.22 -8.67 0.10
C MET A 131 -17.31 -9.37 -0.68
N GLU A 132 -18.39 -8.69 -1.04
CA GLU A 132 -19.42 -9.25 -1.95
C GLU A 132 -18.88 -9.41 -3.38
N GLU A 133 -18.17 -8.39 -3.90
CA GLU A 133 -17.61 -8.41 -5.26
C GLU A 133 -16.68 -9.60 -5.51
N LYS A 134 -15.87 -10.00 -4.52
CA LYS A 134 -14.91 -11.10 -4.67
C LYS A 134 -15.56 -12.48 -4.79
N LYS A 135 -16.79 -12.68 -4.26
CA LYS A 135 -17.44 -14.00 -4.18
C LYS A 135 -17.55 -14.69 -5.53
N GLN A 136 -17.94 -13.96 -6.57
CA GLN A 136 -18.03 -14.52 -7.94
C GLN A 136 -16.69 -15.08 -8.45
N TYR A 137 -15.58 -14.51 -8.02
CA TYR A 137 -14.24 -14.98 -8.39
C TYR A 137 -13.79 -16.14 -7.50
N GLU A 138 -14.20 -16.17 -6.23
CA GLU A 138 -13.98 -17.31 -5.35
C GLU A 138 -14.68 -18.56 -5.89
N GLU A 139 -15.94 -18.43 -6.31
CA GLU A 139 -16.70 -19.50 -6.95
C GLU A 139 -16.05 -19.94 -8.26
N LYS A 140 -15.74 -18.98 -9.15
CA LYS A 140 -15.14 -19.28 -10.46
C LYS A 140 -13.82 -20.00 -10.38
N TYR A 141 -12.96 -19.58 -9.43
CA TYR A 141 -11.59 -20.11 -9.28
C TYR A 141 -11.45 -21.18 -8.20
N HIS A 142 -12.55 -21.56 -7.55
CA HIS A 142 -12.61 -22.57 -6.47
C HIS A 142 -11.56 -22.29 -5.37
N LYS A 143 -11.41 -21.03 -4.97
CA LYS A 143 -10.47 -20.62 -3.92
C LYS A 143 -10.99 -19.44 -3.12
N GLN A 144 -10.62 -19.37 -1.85
CA GLN A 144 -10.87 -18.18 -1.05
C GLN A 144 -9.94 -17.03 -1.47
N ILE A 145 -10.45 -15.79 -1.37
CA ILE A 145 -9.73 -14.54 -1.58
C ILE A 145 -9.84 -13.73 -0.28
N PRO A 146 -8.96 -13.97 0.71
CA PRO A 146 -9.00 -13.23 1.97
C PRO A 146 -8.91 -11.71 1.77
N VAL A 147 -9.62 -10.96 2.61
CA VAL A 147 -9.63 -9.50 2.61
C VAL A 147 -9.00 -8.99 3.91
N PHE A 148 -7.99 -8.16 3.77
CA PHE A 148 -7.31 -7.48 4.87
C PHE A 148 -7.64 -6.00 4.84
N ALA A 149 -8.17 -5.44 5.93
CA ALA A 149 -8.40 -4.01 6.04
C ALA A 149 -7.17 -3.29 6.59
N ALA A 150 -6.91 -2.09 6.09
CA ALA A 150 -5.78 -1.24 6.46
C ALA A 150 -6.23 0.21 6.71
N GLY A 151 -5.49 0.94 7.54
CA GLY A 151 -5.74 2.34 7.85
C GLY A 151 -6.56 2.54 9.12
N GLY A 152 -6.04 3.37 10.04
CA GLY A 152 -6.70 3.67 11.32
C GLY A 152 -6.72 2.53 12.34
N ILE A 153 -6.06 1.41 12.08
CA ILE A 153 -6.08 0.24 12.96
C ILE A 153 -4.84 0.27 13.85
N TRP A 154 -5.05 0.53 15.12
CA TRP A 154 -3.98 0.72 16.09
C TRP A 154 -3.88 -0.41 17.13
N ASP A 155 -4.98 -0.89 17.62
CA ASP A 155 -5.05 -1.85 18.71
C ASP A 155 -6.00 -3.04 18.46
N ALA A 156 -6.23 -3.83 19.52
CA ALA A 156 -7.08 -5.00 19.43
C ALA A 156 -8.59 -4.65 19.33
N ALA A 157 -8.99 -3.47 19.82
CA ALA A 157 -10.38 -3.03 19.69
C ALA A 157 -10.69 -2.65 18.25
N ASP A 158 -9.80 -1.89 17.58
CA ASP A 158 -9.91 -1.58 16.17
C ASP A 158 -9.94 -2.85 15.32
N ALA A 159 -9.00 -3.78 15.59
CA ALA A 159 -8.93 -5.06 14.89
C ALA A 159 -10.21 -5.88 15.05
N LYS A 160 -10.85 -5.83 16.25
CA LYS A 160 -12.12 -6.51 16.52
C LYS A 160 -13.25 -5.90 15.69
N GLN A 161 -13.37 -4.56 15.65
CA GLN A 161 -14.37 -3.88 14.82
C GLN A 161 -14.24 -4.26 13.35
N ILE A 162 -13.04 -4.28 12.80
CA ILE A 162 -12.77 -4.68 11.41
C ILE A 162 -13.19 -6.14 11.19
N LYS A 163 -12.91 -7.03 12.12
CA LYS A 163 -13.33 -8.44 12.04
C LYS A 163 -14.85 -8.61 12.10
N GLU A 164 -15.54 -7.80 12.90
CA GLU A 164 -17.01 -7.78 12.98
C GLU A 164 -17.65 -7.32 11.66
N LEU A 165 -16.96 -6.49 10.86
CA LEU A 165 -17.35 -6.15 9.49
C LEU A 165 -17.12 -7.30 8.49
N GLY A 166 -16.49 -8.39 8.92
CA GLY A 166 -16.28 -9.60 8.12
C GLY A 166 -14.93 -9.70 7.42
N ALA A 167 -13.99 -8.78 7.64
CA ALA A 167 -12.64 -8.90 7.09
C ALA A 167 -11.89 -10.09 7.70
N ASP A 168 -11.09 -10.76 6.89
CA ASP A 168 -10.30 -11.93 7.29
C ASP A 168 -9.07 -11.56 8.15
N GLY A 169 -8.64 -10.29 8.08
CA GLY A 169 -7.51 -9.81 8.84
C GLY A 169 -7.29 -8.31 8.70
N ILE A 170 -6.18 -7.84 9.26
CA ILE A 170 -5.79 -6.43 9.24
C ILE A 170 -4.38 -6.26 8.67
N GLN A 171 -4.11 -5.05 8.14
CA GLN A 171 -2.76 -4.57 7.84
C GLN A 171 -2.47 -3.34 8.70
N ALA A 172 -1.43 -3.40 9.52
CA ALA A 172 -0.97 -2.32 10.36
C ALA A 172 0.48 -1.95 10.04
N ALA A 173 0.81 -0.67 10.05
CA ALA A 173 2.15 -0.17 9.77
C ALA A 173 2.63 0.83 10.83
N THR A 174 1.92 1.92 11.07
CA THR A 174 2.35 3.04 11.91
C THR A 174 2.70 2.60 13.34
N ARG A 175 1.95 1.65 13.91
CA ARG A 175 2.21 1.09 15.24
C ARG A 175 3.60 0.48 15.36
N PHE A 176 4.14 -0.08 14.27
CA PHE A 176 5.45 -0.75 14.27
C PHE A 176 6.61 0.22 14.03
N VAL A 177 6.36 1.46 13.60
CA VAL A 177 7.40 2.47 13.34
C VAL A 177 8.22 2.76 14.59
N ALA A 178 7.56 2.94 15.75
CA ALA A 178 8.21 3.29 17.01
C ALA A 178 8.81 2.09 17.77
N THR A 179 8.78 0.89 17.19
CA THR A 179 9.31 -0.33 17.84
C THR A 179 10.83 -0.39 17.77
N LYS A 180 11.43 -1.22 18.62
CA LYS A 180 12.88 -1.47 18.62
C LYS A 180 13.32 -2.18 17.34
N GLU A 181 12.46 -3.05 16.80
CA GLU A 181 12.70 -3.86 15.60
C GLU A 181 12.69 -3.04 14.30
N CYS A 182 12.03 -1.88 14.28
CA CYS A 182 12.07 -0.98 13.14
C CYS A 182 13.49 -0.41 12.96
N ASP A 183 14.05 -0.49 11.77
CA ASP A 183 15.40 -0.02 11.43
C ASP A 183 15.47 1.47 11.04
N ALA A 184 14.35 2.22 11.19
CA ALA A 184 14.34 3.66 11.02
C ALA A 184 15.21 4.36 12.06
N SER A 185 15.71 5.57 11.73
CA SER A 185 16.51 6.36 12.67
C SER A 185 15.71 6.74 13.92
N LEU A 186 16.40 7.04 14.99
CA LEU A 186 15.76 7.40 16.25
C LEU A 186 14.94 8.70 16.11
N GLU A 187 15.44 9.66 15.33
CA GLU A 187 14.76 10.92 15.04
C GLU A 187 13.43 10.67 14.31
N TYR A 188 13.44 9.75 13.34
CA TYR A 188 12.21 9.35 12.63
C TYR A 188 11.18 8.71 13.57
N LYS A 189 11.61 7.79 14.44
CA LYS A 189 10.74 7.15 15.43
C LYS A 189 10.20 8.17 16.43
N ASN A 190 11.06 9.05 16.96
CA ASN A 190 10.66 10.08 17.89
C ASN A 190 9.62 11.03 17.30
N ALA A 191 9.73 11.38 16.02
CA ALA A 191 8.72 12.20 15.35
C ALA A 191 7.31 11.57 15.40
N TYR A 192 7.20 10.24 15.36
CA TYR A 192 5.90 9.56 15.55
C TYR A 192 5.45 9.50 17.01
N VAL A 193 6.38 9.36 17.94
CA VAL A 193 6.07 9.25 19.38
C VAL A 193 5.63 10.58 19.97
N THR A 194 6.20 11.68 19.49
CA THR A 194 5.92 13.04 20.01
C THR A 194 4.83 13.78 19.22
N ALA A 195 4.40 13.25 18.07
CA ALA A 195 3.42 13.91 17.24
C ALA A 195 2.04 13.95 17.91
N GLU A 196 1.41 15.12 17.84
CA GLU A 196 0.01 15.32 18.21
C GLU A 196 -0.89 15.09 17.00
N GLU A 197 -2.17 14.78 17.22
CA GLU A 197 -3.15 14.55 16.15
C GLU A 197 -3.28 15.74 15.20
N SER A 198 -3.19 16.96 15.72
CA SER A 198 -3.21 18.22 14.96
C SER A 198 -2.04 18.38 13.99
N GLU A 199 -0.96 17.63 14.19
CA GLU A 199 0.22 17.62 13.31
C GLU A 199 0.09 16.63 12.15
N VAL A 200 -0.97 15.82 12.12
CA VAL A 200 -1.24 14.92 10.99
C VAL A 200 -1.93 15.67 9.86
N LYS A 201 -1.38 15.62 8.65
CA LYS A 201 -1.81 16.46 7.53
C LYS A 201 -1.94 15.69 6.22
N ILE A 202 -2.87 16.12 5.38
CA ILE A 202 -2.96 15.65 3.99
C ILE A 202 -2.09 16.56 3.12
N ILE A 203 -1.08 15.98 2.51
CA ILE A 203 -0.12 16.67 1.65
C ILE A 203 -0.29 16.30 0.18
N LYS A 204 0.23 17.13 -0.72
CA LYS A 204 0.38 16.81 -2.14
C LYS A 204 1.68 16.02 -2.34
N SER A 205 1.57 14.75 -2.68
CA SER A 205 2.74 13.93 -2.97
C SER A 205 3.24 14.11 -4.42
N PRO A 206 4.55 14.02 -4.66
CA PRO A 206 5.12 13.98 -6.01
C PRO A 206 4.63 12.83 -6.89
N VAL A 207 4.07 11.79 -6.28
CA VAL A 207 3.46 10.65 -6.99
C VAL A 207 2.13 11.01 -7.66
N GLY A 208 1.55 12.18 -7.33
CA GLY A 208 0.28 12.66 -7.87
C GLY A 208 -0.95 12.21 -7.10
N MET A 209 -0.77 11.58 -5.95
CA MET A 209 -1.82 11.18 -5.01
C MET A 209 -1.75 12.04 -3.74
N PRO A 210 -2.86 12.27 -3.03
CA PRO A 210 -2.80 12.78 -1.66
C PRO A 210 -1.98 11.83 -0.77
N GLY A 211 -1.30 12.38 0.21
CA GLY A 211 -0.55 11.59 1.19
C GLY A 211 -0.81 12.09 2.61
N ARG A 212 -0.90 11.19 3.58
CA ARG A 212 -0.95 11.56 5.00
C ARG A 212 0.46 11.54 5.58
N ALA A 213 0.86 12.64 6.18
CA ALA A 213 2.19 12.83 6.75
C ALA A 213 2.13 13.68 8.03
N LEU A 214 3.21 13.67 8.81
CA LEU A 214 3.42 14.61 9.90
C LEU A 214 3.80 15.99 9.34
N ASN A 215 3.22 17.04 9.90
CA ASN A 215 3.44 18.44 9.52
C ASN A 215 4.78 18.97 10.07
N ASN A 216 5.89 18.36 9.68
CA ASN A 216 7.22 18.77 10.07
C ASN A 216 7.73 19.97 9.26
N ALA A 217 8.89 20.51 9.63
CA ALA A 217 9.52 21.67 8.97
C ALA A 217 9.69 21.47 7.45
N PHE A 218 9.97 20.25 6.99
CA PHE A 218 10.09 19.95 5.55
C PHE A 218 8.75 20.08 4.84
N VAL A 219 7.68 19.51 5.40
CA VAL A 219 6.31 19.60 4.84
C VAL A 219 5.89 21.06 4.77
N GLN A 220 6.04 21.83 5.85
CA GLN A 220 5.72 23.26 5.91
C GLN A 220 6.47 24.06 4.84
N LYS A 221 7.77 23.79 4.66
CA LYS A 221 8.58 24.42 3.63
C LYS A 221 8.07 24.12 2.23
N THR A 222 7.73 22.87 1.96
CA THR A 222 7.32 22.43 0.61
C THR A 222 5.88 22.84 0.23
N GLU A 223 5.03 23.12 1.19
CA GLU A 223 3.70 23.70 0.95
C GLU A 223 3.76 25.14 0.44
N ASN A 224 4.68 25.94 0.99
CA ASN A 224 4.81 27.36 0.66
C ASN A 224 5.71 27.61 -0.55
N THR A 225 6.68 26.74 -0.80
CA THR A 225 7.66 26.93 -1.88
C THR A 225 8.10 25.58 -2.44
N ALA A 226 7.85 25.36 -3.71
CA ALA A 226 8.33 24.16 -4.41
C ALA A 226 9.87 24.09 -4.33
N GLN A 227 10.39 22.94 -3.93
CA GLN A 227 11.82 22.72 -3.84
C GLN A 227 12.38 22.37 -5.22
N ARG A 228 13.43 23.10 -5.65
CA ARG A 228 14.10 22.82 -6.92
C ARG A 228 14.68 21.42 -6.92
N VAL A 229 14.37 20.67 -7.95
CA VAL A 229 14.95 19.34 -8.19
C VAL A 229 16.30 19.54 -8.87
N GLU A 230 17.40 19.32 -8.14
CA GLU A 230 18.76 19.46 -8.68
C GLU A 230 19.11 18.33 -9.64
N ARG A 231 18.70 17.10 -9.30
CA ARG A 231 18.96 15.91 -10.12
C ARG A 231 17.74 15.02 -10.16
N CYS A 232 17.28 14.66 -11.37
CA CYS A 232 16.19 13.70 -11.58
C CYS A 232 16.74 12.28 -11.74
N TYR A 233 16.23 11.34 -10.92
CA TYR A 233 16.58 9.91 -10.97
C TYR A 233 15.55 9.07 -11.72
N HIS A 234 14.53 9.68 -12.31
CA HIS A 234 13.47 8.98 -13.04
C HIS A 234 12.82 7.86 -12.22
N CYS A 235 12.56 8.10 -10.91
CA CYS A 235 12.09 7.09 -9.98
C CYS A 235 10.58 6.81 -10.09
N ILE A 236 9.78 7.82 -10.50
CA ILE A 236 8.32 7.76 -10.58
C ILE A 236 7.87 7.94 -12.04
N LYS A 237 6.94 7.07 -12.48
CA LYS A 237 6.26 7.21 -13.77
C LYS A 237 5.52 8.55 -13.84
N ASN A 238 5.54 9.18 -15.00
CA ASN A 238 4.81 10.43 -15.26
C ASN A 238 5.18 11.62 -14.34
N CYS A 239 6.23 11.51 -13.52
CA CYS A 239 6.73 12.61 -12.71
C CYS A 239 7.27 13.72 -13.61
N LYS A 240 6.83 14.96 -13.36
CA LYS A 240 7.33 16.17 -14.03
C LYS A 240 8.08 17.01 -12.99
N PRO A 241 9.42 16.96 -12.95
CA PRO A 241 10.23 17.61 -11.91
C PRO A 241 9.93 19.10 -11.71
N ALA A 242 9.50 19.81 -12.76
CA ALA A 242 9.13 21.22 -12.68
C ALA A 242 7.73 21.49 -12.05
N GLN A 243 6.92 20.46 -11.83
CA GLN A 243 5.53 20.58 -11.36
C GLN A 243 5.27 19.92 -10.00
N ILE A 244 6.27 19.28 -9.42
CA ILE A 244 6.16 18.63 -8.11
C ILE A 244 6.61 19.57 -6.99
N PRO A 245 6.05 19.45 -5.77
CA PRO A 245 6.46 20.28 -4.65
C PRO A 245 7.88 19.98 -4.15
N TYR A 246 8.33 18.73 -4.30
CA TYR A 246 9.67 18.27 -3.91
C TYR A 246 10.00 16.92 -4.56
N CYS A 247 11.28 16.56 -4.62
CA CYS A 247 11.72 15.23 -5.06
C CYS A 247 11.69 14.25 -3.87
N ILE A 248 11.27 13.01 -4.12
CA ILE A 248 11.25 11.94 -3.11
C ILE A 248 12.58 11.17 -3.00
N THR A 249 13.56 11.53 -3.82
CA THR A 249 14.87 10.86 -3.88
C THR A 249 15.96 11.80 -3.41
#